data_037c8306d565df26f11ead03be73ae47
#
_entry.id   037c8306d565df26f11ead03be73ae47
#
_cell.length_a   1.000
_cell.length_b   1.000
_cell.length_c   1.000
_cell.angle_alpha   90.00
_cell.angle_beta   90.00
_cell.angle_gamma   90.00
#
_symmetry.space_group_name_H-M   'P 1'
#
loop_
_entity.id
_entity.type
_entity.pdbx_description
1 polymer ?
#
loop_
_entity_poly.entity_id
_entity_poly.type
_entity_poly.pdbx_seq_one_letter_code
_entity_poly.pdbx_strand_id
1 'polypeptide(L)'
;MSRIKEITVADLSRHILDEERFDLVDIRTPAEIERGVLPGAKTLSMHLVPLRLDFFTESQKQVVIYCRTGSRSAQVCRFLNQQGVYNVISLRGGIVKWASGGLPLDPEPAGIIA
;
A
#
# COMPACT_ATOMS: atom_id res chain seq x y z
N MET A 1 4.10 18.37 -13.85
CA MET A 1 3.79 16.96 -13.63
C MET A 1 4.32 16.55 -12.27
N SER A 2 3.44 16.18 -11.36
CA SER A 2 3.86 15.78 -10.03
C SER A 2 4.38 14.35 -10.06
N ARG A 3 5.51 14.14 -9.39
CA ARG A 3 6.04 12.79 -9.19
C ARG A 3 5.51 12.23 -7.88
N ILE A 4 5.07 10.99 -7.94
CA ILE A 4 4.73 10.26 -6.73
C ILE A 4 6.00 9.70 -6.09
N LYS A 5 5.96 9.50 -4.79
CA LYS A 5 7.01 8.76 -4.09
C LYS A 5 6.82 7.27 -4.34
N GLU A 6 7.91 6.57 -4.55
CA GLU A 6 7.90 5.12 -4.76
C GLU A 6 8.94 4.46 -3.86
N ILE A 7 8.68 3.22 -3.48
CA ILE A 7 9.64 2.38 -2.76
C ILE A 7 9.78 1.06 -3.50
N THR A 8 10.98 0.53 -3.55
CA THR A 8 11.23 -0.77 -4.17
C THR A 8 10.91 -1.89 -3.20
N VAL A 9 10.67 -3.10 -3.74
CA VAL A 9 10.48 -4.29 -2.92
C VAL A 9 11.71 -4.53 -2.04
N ALA A 10 12.90 -4.35 -2.58
CA ALA A 10 14.14 -4.54 -1.81
C ALA A 10 14.20 -3.59 -0.62
N ASP A 11 13.86 -2.32 -0.83
CA ASP A 11 13.90 -1.33 0.26
C ASP A 11 12.82 -1.60 1.31
N LEU A 12 11.59 -1.90 0.86
CA LEU A 12 10.50 -2.17 1.78
C LEU A 12 10.79 -3.43 2.61
N SER A 13 11.36 -4.46 2.01
CA SER A 13 11.63 -5.71 2.72
C SER A 13 12.57 -5.53 3.91
N ARG A 14 13.44 -4.54 3.85
CA ARG A 14 14.33 -4.21 4.98
C ARG A 14 13.58 -3.55 6.13
N HIS A 15 12.39 -2.99 5.89
CA HIS A 15 11.62 -2.24 6.87
C HIS A 15 10.27 -2.85 7.18
N ILE A 16 9.95 -4.01 6.63
CA ILE A 16 8.59 -4.59 6.73
C ILE A 16 8.16 -4.85 8.19
N LEU A 17 9.11 -5.10 9.08
CA LEU A 17 8.84 -5.33 10.50
C LEU A 17 8.88 -4.04 11.32
N ASP A 18 9.17 -2.91 10.69
CA ASP A 18 9.22 -1.62 11.37
C ASP A 18 7.83 -0.97 11.32
N GLU A 19 6.95 -1.44 12.20
CA GLU A 19 5.56 -0.99 12.27
C GLU A 19 5.42 0.47 12.69
N GLU A 20 6.47 1.04 13.28
CA GLU A 20 6.46 2.45 13.67
C GLU A 20 6.69 3.38 12.48
N ARG A 21 7.32 2.87 11.43
CA ARG A 21 7.74 3.68 10.28
C ARG A 21 6.71 3.71 9.16
N PHE A 22 6.06 2.59 8.90
CA PHE A 22 5.15 2.45 7.76
C PHE A 22 3.83 1.82 8.17
N ASP A 23 2.74 2.34 7.58
CA ASP A 23 1.50 1.60 7.41
C ASP A 23 1.50 0.99 6.02
N LEU A 24 0.96 -0.21 5.87
CA LEU A 24 0.83 -0.87 4.57
C LEU A 24 -0.65 -0.97 4.22
N VAL A 25 -1.01 -0.53 3.02
CA VAL A 25 -2.40 -0.55 2.56
C VAL A 25 -2.50 -1.28 1.23
N ASP A 26 -3.26 -2.36 1.22
CA ASP A 26 -3.58 -3.15 0.04
C ASP A 26 -4.89 -2.65 -0.57
N ILE A 27 -4.82 -2.16 -1.81
CA ILE A 27 -5.99 -1.60 -2.50
C ILE A 27 -6.58 -2.54 -3.55
N ARG A 28 -6.21 -3.81 -3.51
CA ARG A 28 -6.68 -4.82 -4.48
C ARG A 28 -8.12 -5.23 -4.19
N THR A 29 -8.66 -6.04 -5.09
CA THR A 29 -10.00 -6.62 -4.93
C THR A 29 -10.01 -7.71 -3.84
N PRO A 30 -11.18 -8.02 -3.26
CA PRO A 30 -11.27 -9.12 -2.28
C PRO A 30 -10.77 -10.45 -2.81
N ALA A 31 -11.04 -10.78 -4.08
CA ALA A 31 -10.57 -12.03 -4.68
C ALA A 31 -9.04 -12.09 -4.75
N GLU A 32 -8.38 -10.98 -5.05
CA GLU A 32 -6.92 -10.91 -5.04
C GLU A 32 -6.37 -11.05 -3.62
N ILE A 33 -7.02 -10.42 -2.65
CA ILE A 33 -6.61 -10.42 -1.23
C ILE A 33 -6.67 -11.83 -0.63
N GLU A 34 -7.61 -12.66 -1.06
CA GLU A 34 -7.71 -14.05 -0.59
C GLU A 34 -6.44 -14.87 -0.83
N ARG A 35 -5.62 -14.46 -1.79
CA ARG A 35 -4.37 -15.16 -2.12
C ARG A 35 -3.20 -14.77 -1.23
N GLY A 36 -3.43 -13.86 -0.30
CA GLY A 36 -2.40 -13.39 0.61
C GLY A 36 -2.12 -11.89 0.46
N VAL A 37 -1.51 -11.34 1.49
CA VAL A 37 -1.17 -9.92 1.59
C VAL A 37 0.25 -9.77 2.10
N LEU A 38 0.84 -8.59 1.94
CA LEU A 38 2.11 -8.29 2.59
C LEU A 38 1.92 -8.34 4.12
N PRO A 39 2.95 -8.79 4.87
CA PRO A 39 2.84 -8.87 6.33
C PRO A 39 2.42 -7.53 6.95
N GLY A 40 1.38 -7.57 7.76
CA GLY A 40 0.87 -6.40 8.47
C GLY A 40 -0.01 -5.47 7.65
N ALA A 41 -0.32 -5.81 6.40
CA ALA A 41 -1.12 -4.95 5.53
C ALA A 41 -2.58 -4.88 5.98
N LYS A 42 -3.13 -3.67 5.93
CA LYS A 42 -4.59 -3.44 6.04
C LYS A 42 -5.16 -3.29 4.64
N THR A 43 -6.45 -3.51 4.49
CA THR A 43 -7.11 -3.42 3.18
C THR A 43 -8.01 -2.20 3.09
N LEU A 44 -8.02 -1.59 1.92
CA LEU A 44 -8.94 -0.52 1.55
C LEU A 44 -9.12 -0.59 0.05
N SER A 45 -10.30 -1.02 -0.41
CA SER A 45 -10.56 -1.12 -1.84
C SER A 45 -10.31 0.22 -2.53
N MET A 46 -9.69 0.16 -3.71
CA MET A 46 -9.28 1.35 -4.45
C MET A 46 -10.40 2.39 -4.59
N HIS A 47 -11.62 1.94 -4.89
CA HIS A 47 -12.76 2.86 -5.11
C HIS A 47 -13.25 3.54 -3.83
N LEU A 48 -12.84 3.06 -2.65
CA LEU A 48 -13.21 3.65 -1.36
C LEU A 48 -12.18 4.66 -0.86
N VAL A 49 -11.03 4.76 -1.50
CA VAL A 49 -9.97 5.70 -1.09
C VAL A 49 -10.49 7.15 -0.99
N PRO A 50 -11.28 7.66 -1.97
CA PRO A 50 -11.78 9.04 -1.86
C PRO A 50 -12.67 9.28 -0.66
N LEU A 51 -13.28 8.25 -0.10
CA LEU A 51 -14.16 8.34 1.05
C LEU A 51 -13.41 8.22 2.38
N ARG A 52 -12.13 7.88 2.33
CA ARG A 52 -11.33 7.64 3.53
C ARG A 52 -10.02 8.41 3.51
N LEU A 53 -10.07 9.66 3.05
CA LEU A 53 -8.90 10.56 3.10
C LEU A 53 -8.40 10.75 4.53
N ASP A 54 -9.30 10.69 5.50
CA ASP A 54 -9.00 10.82 6.92
C ASP A 54 -7.98 9.79 7.40
N PHE A 55 -8.06 8.56 6.91
CA PHE A 55 -7.07 7.55 7.28
C PHE A 55 -5.64 8.02 6.97
N PHE A 56 -5.47 8.58 5.78
CA PHE A 56 -4.15 9.01 5.30
C PHE A 56 -3.70 10.30 6.00
N THR A 57 -4.60 11.26 6.16
CA THR A 57 -4.24 12.56 6.77
C THR A 57 -3.97 12.44 8.27
N GLU A 58 -4.63 11.51 8.95
CA GLU A 58 -4.45 11.29 10.38
C GLU A 58 -3.29 10.37 10.72
N SER A 59 -2.77 9.64 9.73
CA SER A 59 -1.64 8.75 9.96
C SER A 59 -0.39 9.55 10.32
N GLN A 60 0.29 9.13 11.38
CA GLN A 60 1.57 9.70 11.80
C GLN A 60 2.75 9.07 11.05
N LYS A 61 2.48 8.16 10.14
CA LYS A 61 3.47 7.36 9.43
C LYS A 61 3.43 7.63 7.94
N GLN A 62 4.48 7.18 7.25
CA GLN A 62 4.41 7.03 5.81
C GLN A 62 3.52 5.84 5.49
N VAL A 63 2.63 5.99 4.52
CA VAL A 63 1.69 4.94 4.13
C VAL A 63 2.14 4.36 2.78
N VAL A 64 2.55 3.10 2.79
CA VAL A 64 2.90 2.39 1.57
C VAL A 64 1.63 1.75 1.00
N ILE A 65 1.27 2.15 -0.20
CA ILE A 65 0.09 1.66 -0.91
C ILE A 65 0.57 0.71 -2.00
N TYR A 66 -0.05 -0.46 -2.08
CA TYR A 66 0.33 -1.42 -3.10
C TYR A 66 -0.88 -2.08 -3.75
N CYS A 67 -0.65 -2.56 -4.95
CA CYS A 67 -1.59 -3.34 -5.71
C CYS A 67 -0.86 -4.56 -6.29
N ARG A 68 -1.38 -5.11 -7.39
CA ARG A 68 -0.76 -6.31 -7.97
C ARG A 68 0.61 -6.00 -8.59
N THR A 69 0.70 -4.98 -9.46
CA THR A 69 1.93 -4.67 -10.21
C THR A 69 2.44 -3.24 -10.05
N GLY A 70 1.69 -2.38 -9.37
CA GLY A 70 2.09 -0.99 -9.11
C GLY A 70 1.30 0.07 -9.87
N SER A 71 0.52 -0.29 -10.90
CA SER A 71 -0.19 0.72 -11.69
C SER A 71 -1.36 1.37 -10.95
N ARG A 72 -2.19 0.57 -10.28
CA ARG A 72 -3.31 1.10 -9.49
C ARG A 72 -2.81 1.91 -8.30
N SER A 73 -1.79 1.43 -7.61
CA SER A 73 -1.24 2.15 -6.46
C SER A 73 -0.61 3.47 -6.87
N ALA A 74 0.04 3.54 -8.03
CA ALA A 74 0.56 4.80 -8.55
C ALA A 74 -0.56 5.80 -8.83
N GLN A 75 -1.68 5.33 -9.41
CA GLN A 75 -2.84 6.19 -9.66
C GLN A 75 -3.43 6.73 -8.35
N VAL A 76 -3.53 5.87 -7.33
CA VAL A 76 -4.04 6.27 -6.01
C VAL A 76 -3.13 7.31 -5.37
N CYS A 77 -1.82 7.11 -5.44
CA CYS A 77 -0.88 8.09 -4.89
C CYS A 77 -0.98 9.43 -5.60
N ARG A 78 -1.15 9.44 -6.94
CA ARG A 78 -1.37 10.69 -7.67
C ARG A 78 -2.64 11.40 -7.23
N PHE A 79 -3.73 10.64 -7.10
CA PHE A 79 -5.00 11.19 -6.61
C PHE A 79 -4.82 11.80 -5.22
N LEU A 80 -4.20 11.07 -4.30
CA LEU A 80 -3.99 11.55 -2.93
C LEU A 80 -3.13 12.82 -2.89
N ASN A 81 -2.07 12.86 -3.70
CA ASN A 81 -1.25 14.07 -3.80
C ASN A 81 -2.07 15.26 -4.29
N GLN A 82 -2.98 15.06 -5.24
CA GLN A 82 -3.88 16.11 -5.71
C GLN A 82 -4.83 16.60 -4.63
N GLN A 83 -5.12 15.75 -3.64
CA GLN A 83 -5.94 16.11 -2.49
C GLN A 83 -5.15 16.70 -1.32
N GLY A 84 -3.86 16.96 -1.54
CA GLY A 84 -3.00 17.50 -0.48
C GLY A 84 -2.43 16.47 0.48
N VAL A 85 -2.53 15.20 0.15
CA VAL A 85 -2.01 14.10 0.99
C VAL A 85 -0.67 13.65 0.41
N TYR A 86 0.42 13.84 1.17
CA TYR A 86 1.77 13.62 0.67
C TYR A 86 2.56 12.55 1.41
N ASN A 87 2.00 11.94 2.45
CA ASN A 87 2.65 10.87 3.22
C ASN A 87 2.40 9.48 2.64
N VAL A 88 2.22 9.40 1.33
CA VAL A 88 1.90 8.15 0.63
C VAL A 88 3.01 7.77 -0.34
N ILE A 89 3.26 6.47 -0.44
CA ILE A 89 4.34 5.89 -1.24
C ILE A 89 3.78 4.70 -2.00
N SER A 90 4.03 4.60 -3.30
CA SER A 90 3.60 3.43 -4.09
C SER A 90 4.70 2.37 -4.09
N LEU A 91 4.32 1.11 -3.87
CA LEU A 91 5.25 -0.02 -3.97
C LEU A 91 5.48 -0.37 -5.44
N ARG A 92 6.66 -0.09 -5.94
CA ARG A 92 7.03 -0.41 -7.32
C ARG A 92 7.05 -1.93 -7.52
N GLY A 93 6.34 -2.38 -8.54
CA GLY A 93 6.25 -3.81 -8.86
C GLY A 93 5.20 -4.57 -8.06
N GLY A 94 4.64 -3.99 -7.01
CA GLY A 94 3.54 -4.53 -6.26
C GLY A 94 3.80 -5.87 -5.61
N ILE A 95 2.71 -6.55 -5.24
CA ILE A 95 2.80 -7.86 -4.58
C ILE A 95 3.39 -8.94 -5.49
N VAL A 96 3.22 -8.80 -6.81
CA VAL A 96 3.79 -9.78 -7.76
C VAL A 96 5.32 -9.80 -7.63
N LYS A 97 5.95 -8.63 -7.61
CA LYS A 97 7.40 -8.57 -7.44
C LYS A 97 7.85 -9.02 -6.06
N TRP A 98 7.08 -8.68 -5.03
CA TRP A 98 7.34 -9.13 -3.67
C TRP A 98 7.35 -10.66 -3.58
N ALA A 99 6.28 -11.29 -4.06
CA ALA A 99 6.12 -12.74 -4.01
C ALA A 99 7.13 -13.47 -4.90
N SER A 100 7.41 -12.95 -6.10
CA SER A 100 8.38 -13.59 -7.01
C SER A 100 9.80 -13.52 -6.47
N GLY A 101 10.08 -12.59 -5.58
CA GLY A 101 11.36 -12.52 -4.86
C GLY A 101 11.46 -13.46 -3.67
N GLY A 102 10.44 -14.29 -3.43
CA GLY A 102 10.44 -15.25 -2.33
C GLY A 102 10.17 -14.63 -0.97
N LEU A 103 9.66 -13.41 -0.93
CA LEU A 103 9.37 -12.74 0.34
C LEU A 103 8.05 -13.23 0.94
N PRO A 104 7.91 -13.17 2.28
CA PRO A 104 6.76 -13.78 2.95
C PRO A 104 5.46 -13.04 2.66
N LEU A 105 4.35 -13.79 2.70
CA LEU A 105 3.00 -13.26 2.63
C LEU A 105 2.23 -13.73 3.86
N ASP A 106 1.34 -12.90 4.35
CA ASP A 106 0.38 -13.31 5.37
C ASP A 106 -0.89 -13.82 4.67
N PRO A 107 -1.55 -14.86 5.22
CA PRO A 107 -2.77 -15.39 4.62
C PRO A 107 -3.95 -14.42 4.76
N GLU A 108 -3.95 -13.56 5.78
CA GLU A 108 -5.03 -12.64 6.07
C GLU A 108 -4.50 -11.24 6.36
N PRO A 109 -5.26 -10.19 5.99
CA PRO A 109 -4.88 -8.82 6.33
C PRO A 109 -4.92 -8.58 7.84
N ALA A 110 -4.14 -7.59 8.28
CA ALA A 110 -4.10 -7.17 9.68
C ALA A 110 -5.38 -6.44 10.09
N GLY A 111 -6.14 -5.92 9.12
CA GLY A 111 -7.41 -5.25 9.37
C GLY A 111 -7.99 -4.70 8.09
N ILE A 112 -9.21 -4.15 8.22
CA ILE A 112 -9.92 -3.50 7.14
C ILE A 112 -10.10 -2.03 7.52
N ILE A 113 -9.74 -1.13 6.61
CA ILE A 113 -9.99 0.29 6.78
C ILE A 113 -11.43 0.54 6.35
N ALA A 114 -12.30 0.74 7.32
CA ALA A 114 -13.74 0.86 7.07
C ALA A 114 -14.17 2.31 6.89
#